data_1df6343aa146511a62c2e0c2aca0c1f2
#
_entry.id   1df6343aa146511a62c2e0c2aca0c1f2
#
_cell.length_a   1.000
_cell.length_b   1.000
_cell.length_c   1.000
_cell.angle_alpha   90.00
_cell.angle_beta   90.00
_cell.angle_gamma   90.00
#
_symmetry.space_group_name_H-M   'P 1'
#
loop_
_entity.id
_entity.type
_entity.pdbx_description
1 polymer ?
#
loop_
_entity_poly.entity_id
_entity_poly.type
_entity_poly.pdbx_seq_one_letter_code
_entity_poly.pdbx_strand_id
1 'polypeptide(L)'
;MRTKLTLLAAVLFSQTVLAGGILTNTNQNIAFNRMMSREASIGIDGVYSNPAGVAFLSDGFRLSLNIQSAFQTRTIENEYALFANNINNPNTKHTFKGNATAPIIPSFQMAYNKNKWSFQRGFAITGCGGKCTFDNGLGSFEQAIAGLAYSGVFESIFGSK
;
A
#
# COMPACT_ATOMS: atom_id res chain seq x y z
N MET A 1 -21.29 4.27 33.75
CA MET A 1 -19.94 4.73 33.41
C MET A 1 -19.11 3.70 32.62
N ARG A 2 -19.15 2.42 32.98
CA ARG A 2 -18.35 1.36 32.28
C ARG A 2 -18.67 1.22 30.78
N THR A 3 -19.93 1.25 30.38
CA THR A 3 -20.37 1.16 28.98
C THR A 3 -19.94 2.34 28.10
N LYS A 4 -19.85 3.55 28.67
CA LYS A 4 -19.35 4.74 27.94
C LYS A 4 -17.85 4.67 27.72
N LEU A 5 -17.11 4.08 28.65
CA LEU A 5 -15.67 3.90 28.54
C LEU A 5 -15.30 2.82 27.51
N THR A 6 -16.08 1.74 27.43
CA THR A 6 -15.90 0.69 26.41
C THR A 6 -16.23 1.19 25.01
N LEU A 7 -17.28 2.02 24.86
CA LEU A 7 -17.59 2.67 23.58
C LEU A 7 -16.49 3.66 23.15
N LEU A 8 -15.96 4.44 24.08
CA LEU A 8 -14.84 5.35 23.78
C LEU A 8 -13.58 4.59 23.41
N ALA A 9 -13.28 3.49 24.10
CA ALA A 9 -12.17 2.60 23.75
C ALA A 9 -12.37 1.97 22.37
N ALA A 10 -13.57 1.50 22.03
CA ALA A 10 -13.87 0.94 20.71
C ALA A 10 -13.70 1.97 19.58
N VAL A 11 -14.10 3.22 19.80
CA VAL A 11 -13.90 4.32 18.83
C VAL A 11 -12.43 4.69 18.71
N LEU A 12 -11.66 4.64 19.78
CA LEU A 12 -10.21 4.92 19.74
C LEU A 12 -9.42 3.77 19.09
N PHE A 13 -9.93 2.53 19.14
CA PHE A 13 -9.34 1.37 18.46
C PHE A 13 -9.87 1.16 17.04
N SER A 14 -10.91 1.84 16.62
CA SER A 14 -11.30 1.93 15.20
C SER A 14 -10.40 2.90 14.45
N GLN A 15 -9.11 2.74 14.60
CA GLN A 15 -8.17 3.35 13.68
C GLN A 15 -8.51 2.78 12.32
N THR A 16 -8.86 3.64 11.40
CA THR A 16 -8.97 3.27 10.01
C THR A 16 -7.65 2.62 9.61
N VAL A 17 -7.67 1.30 9.54
CA VAL A 17 -6.55 0.56 8.98
C VAL A 17 -6.54 0.93 7.51
N LEU A 18 -5.80 1.98 7.17
CA LEU A 18 -5.44 2.30 5.80
C LEU A 18 -4.42 1.25 5.36
N ALA A 19 -4.84 0.00 5.40
CA ALA A 19 -4.09 -1.12 4.88
C ALA A 19 -4.34 -1.17 3.39
N GLY A 20 -3.33 -0.98 2.62
CA GLY A 20 -3.37 -1.12 1.19
C GLY A 20 -2.89 0.13 0.48
N GLY A 21 -1.59 0.24 0.38
CA GLY A 21 -0.98 1.08 -0.63
C GLY A 21 -1.12 0.43 -2.00
N ILE A 22 -1.13 1.23 -3.03
CA ILE A 22 -1.06 0.79 -4.43
C ILE A 22 0.27 0.11 -4.71
N LEU A 23 1.30 0.42 -3.92
CA LEU A 23 2.60 -0.22 -3.98
C LEU A 23 2.59 -1.45 -3.08
N THR A 24 2.73 -2.61 -3.67
CA THR A 24 3.02 -3.84 -2.93
C THR A 24 4.41 -3.70 -2.33
N ASN A 25 4.46 -3.81 -1.01
CA ASN A 25 5.71 -3.69 -0.31
C ASN A 25 6.37 -5.05 -0.16
N THR A 26 7.18 -5.39 -1.11
CA THR A 26 7.97 -6.63 -1.08
C THR A 26 9.45 -6.37 -1.00
N ASN A 27 9.89 -5.11 -1.12
CA ASN A 27 11.26 -4.79 -1.47
C ASN A 27 12.01 -4.13 -0.33
N GLN A 28 12.24 -4.91 0.71
CA GLN A 28 13.07 -4.49 1.83
C GLN A 28 14.56 -4.37 1.43
N ASN A 29 14.93 -5.05 0.34
CA ASN A 29 16.26 -5.00 -0.25
C ASN A 29 16.16 -5.14 -1.76
N ILE A 30 17.03 -4.46 -2.52
CA ILE A 30 17.03 -4.48 -3.98
C ILE A 30 17.29 -5.89 -4.56
N ALA A 31 17.96 -6.77 -3.81
CA ALA A 31 18.15 -8.15 -4.23
C ALA A 31 16.83 -8.92 -4.35
N PHE A 32 15.80 -8.55 -3.59
CA PHE A 32 14.47 -9.15 -3.67
C PHE A 32 13.81 -8.92 -5.03
N ASN A 33 14.07 -7.78 -5.68
CA ASN A 33 13.51 -7.48 -7.01
C ASN A 33 13.99 -8.47 -8.08
N ARG A 34 15.13 -9.11 -7.84
CA ARG A 34 15.74 -10.09 -8.76
C ARG A 34 15.37 -11.53 -8.42
N MET A 35 14.94 -11.79 -7.19
CA MET A 35 14.67 -13.12 -6.66
C MET A 35 13.41 -13.04 -5.79
N MET A 36 12.31 -13.60 -6.24
CA MET A 36 11.00 -13.50 -5.57
C MET A 36 10.91 -14.31 -4.28
N SER A 37 11.87 -15.15 -3.98
CA SER A 37 11.96 -15.96 -2.77
C SER A 37 13.33 -15.79 -2.13
N ARG A 38 13.36 -15.34 -0.87
CA ARG A 38 14.58 -15.03 -0.12
C ARG A 38 14.61 -15.68 1.27
N GLU A 39 13.72 -16.61 1.56
CA GLU A 39 13.57 -17.23 2.88
C GLU A 39 14.81 -18.07 3.27
N ALA A 40 15.52 -18.63 2.30
CA ALA A 40 16.77 -19.38 2.50
C ALA A 40 18.02 -18.54 2.22
N SER A 41 17.89 -17.21 2.14
CA SER A 41 19.02 -16.34 1.83
C SER A 41 20.07 -16.35 2.95
N ILE A 42 21.32 -16.60 2.57
CA ILE A 42 22.50 -16.36 3.41
C ILE A 42 23.20 -15.11 2.86
N GLY A 43 22.73 -13.95 3.28
CA GLY A 43 23.22 -12.65 2.82
C GLY A 43 22.76 -11.54 3.75
N ILE A 44 23.24 -10.31 3.53
CA ILE A 44 22.85 -9.17 4.35
C ILE A 44 21.37 -8.86 4.29
N ASP A 45 20.71 -9.16 3.18
CA ASP A 45 19.27 -9.05 3.01
C ASP A 45 18.48 -10.03 3.89
N GLY A 46 19.14 -11.08 4.37
CA GLY A 46 18.60 -12.00 5.37
C GLY A 46 18.22 -11.34 6.69
N VAL A 47 18.75 -10.15 7.00
CA VAL A 47 18.33 -9.37 8.18
C VAL A 47 16.80 -9.19 8.25
N TYR A 48 16.14 -9.15 7.11
CA TYR A 48 14.68 -9.12 7.04
C TYR A 48 14.10 -10.52 6.77
N SER A 49 14.56 -11.21 5.73
CA SER A 49 13.91 -12.42 5.21
C SER A 49 14.35 -13.70 5.93
N ASN A 50 15.58 -13.76 6.42
CA ASN A 50 16.15 -14.94 7.09
C ASN A 50 17.23 -14.55 8.12
N PRO A 51 16.86 -13.98 9.29
CA PRO A 51 17.82 -13.55 10.29
C PRO A 51 18.75 -14.66 10.77
N ALA A 52 18.28 -15.90 10.82
CA ALA A 52 19.10 -17.05 11.17
C ALA A 52 20.21 -17.29 10.14
N GLY A 53 19.93 -17.10 8.85
CA GLY A 53 20.90 -17.23 7.77
C GLY A 53 22.06 -16.23 7.87
N VAL A 54 21.78 -15.02 8.36
CA VAL A 54 22.82 -13.99 8.56
C VAL A 54 23.88 -14.42 9.59
N ALA A 55 23.51 -15.25 10.56
CA ALA A 55 24.44 -15.76 11.55
C ALA A 55 25.52 -16.71 10.95
N PHE A 56 25.27 -17.28 9.77
CA PHE A 56 26.23 -18.10 9.04
C PHE A 56 27.22 -17.31 8.19
N LEU A 57 27.04 -15.99 8.09
CA LEU A 57 28.02 -15.15 7.43
C LEU A 57 29.32 -15.09 8.27
N SER A 58 30.45 -14.95 7.58
CA SER A 58 31.78 -14.83 8.25
C SER A 58 31.79 -13.64 9.23
N ASP A 59 32.70 -13.68 10.18
CA ASP A 59 32.93 -12.58 11.13
C ASP A 59 33.15 -11.24 10.40
N GLY A 60 32.67 -10.16 10.99
CA GLY A 60 32.85 -8.80 10.51
C GLY A 60 31.57 -8.00 10.44
N PHE A 61 31.71 -6.73 10.05
CA PHE A 61 30.64 -5.79 9.86
C PHE A 61 30.16 -5.79 8.40
N ARG A 62 28.84 -5.72 8.21
CA ARG A 62 28.20 -5.60 6.90
C ARG A 62 27.11 -4.56 6.93
N LEU A 63 27.03 -3.80 5.87
CA LEU A 63 26.02 -2.78 5.67
C LEU A 63 25.49 -2.85 4.24
N SER A 64 24.18 -2.81 4.10
CA SER A 64 23.49 -2.65 2.81
C SER A 64 22.59 -1.41 2.90
N LEU A 65 22.77 -0.49 1.99
CA LEU A 65 21.92 0.68 1.81
C LEU A 65 21.21 0.55 0.47
N ASN A 66 19.90 0.74 0.48
CA ASN A 66 19.10 0.62 -0.72
C ASN A 66 18.20 1.84 -0.86
N ILE A 67 18.08 2.33 -2.08
CA ILE A 67 17.14 3.37 -2.47
C ILE A 67 16.40 2.86 -3.69
N GLN A 68 15.08 2.90 -3.62
CA GLN A 68 14.21 2.47 -4.71
C GLN A 68 13.30 3.63 -5.11
N SER A 69 12.92 3.66 -6.38
CA SER A 69 11.88 4.54 -6.90
C SER A 69 10.81 3.68 -7.54
N ALA A 70 9.55 3.95 -7.23
CA ALA A 70 8.44 3.22 -7.81
C ALA A 70 7.45 4.18 -8.48
N PHE A 71 7.14 3.87 -9.73
CA PHE A 71 6.15 4.56 -10.53
C PHE A 71 5.19 3.51 -11.07
N GLN A 72 3.90 3.70 -10.83
CA GLN A 72 2.89 2.74 -11.22
C GLN A 72 1.67 3.46 -11.78
N THR A 73 1.18 2.97 -12.92
CA THR A 73 -0.11 3.37 -13.45
C THR A 73 -1.08 2.21 -13.27
N ARG A 74 -2.26 2.50 -12.70
CA ARG A 74 -3.35 1.54 -12.59
C ARG A 74 -4.50 1.97 -13.48
N THR A 75 -5.00 1.03 -14.27
CA THR A 75 -6.23 1.20 -15.03
C THR A 75 -7.29 0.32 -14.37
N ILE A 76 -8.38 0.94 -13.97
CA ILE A 76 -9.54 0.27 -13.39
C ILE A 76 -10.66 0.38 -14.39
N GLU A 77 -11.14 -0.73 -14.90
CA GLU A 77 -12.35 -0.81 -15.71
C GLU A 77 -13.51 -1.19 -14.79
N ASN A 78 -14.53 -0.38 -14.78
CA ASN A 78 -15.71 -0.59 -13.97
C ASN A 78 -16.94 -0.58 -14.88
N GLU A 79 -17.76 -1.64 -14.79
CA GLU A 79 -18.99 -1.78 -15.53
C GLU A 79 -20.18 -1.72 -14.57
N TYR A 80 -21.06 -0.76 -14.79
CA TYR A 80 -22.24 -0.56 -13.98
C TYR A 80 -23.39 -0.02 -14.81
N ALA A 81 -24.54 -0.67 -14.77
CA ALA A 81 -25.68 -0.33 -15.64
C ALA A 81 -26.13 1.13 -15.49
N LEU A 82 -26.10 1.69 -14.29
CA LEU A 82 -26.54 3.06 -14.03
C LEU A 82 -25.57 4.14 -14.57
N PHE A 83 -24.37 3.77 -15.00
CA PHE A 83 -23.48 4.71 -15.70
C PHE A 83 -24.07 5.18 -17.03
N ALA A 84 -24.94 4.39 -17.67
CA ALA A 84 -25.65 4.79 -18.89
C ALA A 84 -26.50 6.06 -18.71
N ASN A 85 -26.86 6.41 -17.48
CA ASN A 85 -27.65 7.63 -17.18
C ASN A 85 -26.75 8.87 -17.09
N ASN A 86 -25.45 8.76 -17.22
CA ASN A 86 -24.54 9.90 -17.23
C ASN A 86 -24.62 10.62 -18.61
N ILE A 87 -25.10 11.85 -18.61
CA ILE A 87 -25.28 12.66 -19.83
C ILE A 87 -23.95 12.88 -20.57
N ASN A 88 -22.85 13.01 -19.84
CA ASN A 88 -21.53 13.30 -20.41
C ASN A 88 -20.82 12.03 -20.93
N ASN A 89 -21.17 10.87 -20.39
CA ASN A 89 -20.58 9.59 -20.80
C ASN A 89 -21.60 8.46 -20.61
N PRO A 90 -22.52 8.24 -21.56
CA PRO A 90 -23.62 7.30 -21.43
C PRO A 90 -23.21 5.83 -21.65
N ASN A 91 -21.99 5.48 -21.34
CA ASN A 91 -21.52 4.10 -21.42
C ASN A 91 -21.67 3.39 -20.08
N THR A 92 -22.00 2.11 -20.11
CA THR A 92 -22.05 1.28 -18.90
C THR A 92 -20.64 0.95 -18.36
N LYS A 93 -19.63 1.06 -19.21
CA LYS A 93 -18.24 0.76 -18.89
C LYS A 93 -17.40 2.03 -18.83
N HIS A 94 -16.90 2.35 -17.66
CA HIS A 94 -15.99 3.48 -17.42
C HIS A 94 -14.59 3.02 -17.07
N THR A 95 -13.61 3.76 -17.55
CA THR A 95 -12.20 3.46 -17.31
C THR A 95 -11.56 4.58 -16.50
N PHE A 96 -10.97 4.24 -15.37
CA PHE A 96 -10.30 5.17 -14.46
C PHE A 96 -8.80 4.88 -14.46
N LYS A 97 -8.00 5.90 -14.67
CA LYS A 97 -6.54 5.78 -14.61
C LYS A 97 -6.02 6.46 -13.36
N GLY A 98 -5.27 5.71 -12.55
CA GLY A 98 -4.62 6.22 -11.36
C GLY A 98 -3.10 6.14 -11.52
N ASN A 99 -2.41 7.23 -11.18
CA ASN A 99 -0.97 7.30 -11.19
C ASN A 99 -0.45 7.31 -9.75
N ALA A 100 0.38 6.35 -9.40
CA ALA A 100 1.02 6.25 -8.10
C ALA A 100 2.52 6.48 -8.25
N THR A 101 3.07 7.34 -7.40
CA THR A 101 4.49 7.66 -7.40
C THR A 101 5.04 7.58 -5.98
N ALA A 102 6.16 6.89 -5.83
CA ALA A 102 6.97 6.89 -4.63
C ALA A 102 8.43 7.10 -5.07
N PRO A 103 8.90 8.35 -5.12
CA PRO A 103 10.18 8.69 -5.73
C PRO A 103 11.36 8.13 -4.95
N ILE A 104 11.23 8.00 -3.63
CA ILE A 104 12.31 7.54 -2.75
C ILE A 104 11.73 6.59 -1.70
N ILE A 105 12.19 5.34 -1.74
CA ILE A 105 11.88 4.30 -0.76
C ILE A 105 13.20 3.80 -0.20
N PRO A 106 13.67 4.34 0.94
CA PRO A 106 14.92 3.94 1.52
C PRO A 106 14.78 2.65 2.33
N SER A 107 15.82 1.85 2.33
CA SER A 107 15.99 0.76 3.29
C SER A 107 17.47 0.55 3.61
N PHE A 108 17.74 0.03 4.80
CA PHE A 108 19.08 -0.43 5.14
C PHE A 108 19.04 -1.72 5.96
N GLN A 109 20.06 -2.51 5.81
CA GLN A 109 20.34 -3.69 6.62
C GLN A 109 21.77 -3.64 7.12
N MET A 110 21.96 -3.96 8.38
CA MET A 110 23.23 -3.95 9.05
C MET A 110 23.40 -5.25 9.85
N ALA A 111 24.58 -5.85 9.80
CA ALA A 111 24.92 -7.03 10.58
C ALA A 111 26.37 -6.95 11.06
N TYR A 112 26.59 -7.39 12.29
CA TYR A 112 27.91 -7.61 12.85
C TYR A 112 27.97 -9.00 13.44
N ASN A 113 28.82 -9.85 12.87
CA ASN A 113 29.06 -11.21 13.32
C ASN A 113 30.41 -11.29 14.01
N LYS A 114 30.44 -11.97 15.15
CA LYS A 114 31.68 -12.25 15.89
C LYS A 114 31.55 -13.57 16.64
N ASN A 115 32.34 -14.55 16.25
CA ASN A 115 32.31 -15.91 16.82
C ASN A 115 30.89 -16.51 16.75
N LYS A 116 30.25 -16.70 17.93
CA LYS A 116 28.89 -17.25 18.05
C LYS A 116 27.79 -16.16 18.13
N TRP A 117 28.13 -14.89 18.00
CA TRP A 117 27.20 -13.77 18.13
C TRP A 117 26.94 -13.13 16.78
N SER A 118 25.67 -12.84 16.54
CA SER A 118 25.22 -12.07 15.39
C SER A 118 24.28 -10.96 15.83
N PHE A 119 24.69 -9.71 15.62
CA PHE A 119 23.89 -8.51 15.90
C PHE A 119 23.37 -7.96 14.58
N GLN A 120 22.08 -7.81 14.49
CA GLN A 120 21.43 -7.44 13.24
C GLN A 120 20.46 -6.28 13.45
N ARG A 121 20.40 -5.36 12.49
CA ARG A 121 19.47 -4.26 12.47
C ARG A 121 19.03 -3.98 11.04
N GLY A 122 17.72 -3.77 10.87
CA GLY A 122 17.15 -3.38 9.59
C GLY A 122 16.17 -2.23 9.76
N PHE A 123 16.05 -1.43 8.71
CA PHE A 123 15.01 -0.43 8.55
C PHE A 123 14.51 -0.50 7.11
N ALA A 124 13.20 -0.49 6.96
CA ALA A 124 12.55 -0.37 5.67
C ALA A 124 11.16 0.22 5.82
N ILE A 125 10.69 0.89 4.78
CA ILE A 125 9.32 1.38 4.72
C ILE A 125 8.43 0.21 4.29
N THR A 126 7.63 -0.31 5.23
CA THR A 126 6.88 -1.55 5.07
C THR A 126 5.43 -1.37 4.62
N GLY A 127 5.06 -0.23 4.09
CA GLY A 127 3.70 -0.01 3.58
C GLY A 127 3.36 1.45 3.40
N CYS A 128 2.23 1.71 2.75
CA CYS A 128 1.66 3.05 2.57
C CYS A 128 2.60 4.07 1.90
N GLY A 129 3.59 3.61 1.14
CA GLY A 129 4.50 4.47 0.41
C GLY A 129 3.91 4.87 -0.94
N GLY A 130 3.54 6.13 -1.08
CA GLY A 130 3.15 6.69 -2.35
C GLY A 130 1.76 7.33 -2.37
N LYS A 131 1.64 8.36 -3.18
CA LYS A 131 0.38 9.02 -3.49
C LYS A 131 -0.18 8.41 -4.77
N CYS A 132 -1.44 8.01 -4.76
CA CYS A 132 -2.16 7.70 -6.00
C CYS A 132 -3.16 8.79 -6.31
N THR A 133 -3.10 9.30 -7.53
CA THR A 133 -4.02 10.33 -8.01
C THR A 133 -4.83 9.76 -9.17
N PHE A 134 -6.13 9.89 -9.07
CA PHE A 134 -7.09 9.56 -10.13
C PHE A 134 -7.69 10.85 -10.64
N ASP A 135 -7.24 11.31 -11.80
CA ASP A 135 -7.65 12.62 -12.33
C ASP A 135 -9.12 12.65 -12.77
N ASN A 136 -9.66 11.52 -13.16
CA ASN A 136 -11.04 11.37 -13.65
C ASN A 136 -11.98 10.70 -12.63
N GLY A 137 -11.66 10.80 -11.34
CA GLY A 137 -12.44 10.15 -10.30
C GLY A 137 -12.15 8.67 -10.12
N LEU A 138 -12.98 7.99 -9.35
CA LEU A 138 -12.84 6.58 -9.04
C LEU A 138 -14.19 5.88 -9.14
N GLY A 139 -14.23 4.70 -9.77
CA GLY A 139 -15.45 3.97 -10.06
C GLY A 139 -16.37 3.71 -8.86
N SER A 140 -15.79 3.51 -7.67
CA SER A 140 -16.57 3.34 -6.44
C SER A 140 -17.37 4.59 -6.04
N PHE A 141 -16.82 5.78 -6.27
CA PHE A 141 -17.54 7.03 -6.03
C PHE A 141 -18.60 7.28 -7.11
N GLU A 142 -18.27 7.04 -8.38
CA GLU A 142 -19.24 7.19 -9.46
C GLU A 142 -20.41 6.22 -9.33
N GLN A 143 -20.20 4.99 -8.91
CA GLN A 143 -21.28 4.04 -8.63
C GLN A 143 -22.22 4.57 -7.54
N ALA A 144 -21.65 5.08 -6.44
CA ALA A 144 -22.45 5.65 -5.36
C ALA A 144 -23.27 6.84 -5.83
N ILE A 145 -22.67 7.75 -6.60
CA ILE A 145 -23.36 8.93 -7.15
C ILE A 145 -24.45 8.50 -8.14
N ALA A 146 -24.16 7.57 -9.05
CA ALA A 146 -25.14 7.06 -10.00
C ALA A 146 -26.33 6.39 -9.31
N GLY A 147 -26.07 5.63 -8.24
CA GLY A 147 -27.11 5.02 -7.41
C GLY A 147 -27.99 6.07 -6.69
N LEU A 148 -27.39 7.08 -6.11
CA LEU A 148 -28.11 8.19 -5.46
C LEU A 148 -28.94 9.00 -6.44
N ALA A 149 -28.40 9.30 -7.62
CA ALA A 149 -29.13 10.00 -8.68
C ALA A 149 -30.34 9.20 -9.17
N TYR A 150 -30.16 7.89 -9.37
CA TYR A 150 -31.25 7.00 -9.78
C TYR A 150 -32.37 6.90 -8.73
N SER A 151 -32.03 6.89 -7.45
CA SER A 151 -33.01 6.82 -6.35
C SER A 151 -33.78 8.12 -6.10
N GLY A 152 -33.43 9.19 -6.80
CA GLY A 152 -34.01 10.52 -6.56
C GLY A 152 -33.53 11.22 -5.29
N VAL A 153 -32.70 10.54 -4.50
CA VAL A 153 -32.16 11.10 -3.24
C VAL A 153 -31.25 12.29 -3.52
N PHE A 154 -30.52 12.24 -4.65
CA PHE A 154 -29.63 13.32 -5.04
C PHE A 154 -30.38 14.63 -5.26
N GLU A 155 -31.56 14.60 -5.94
CA GLU A 155 -32.41 15.79 -6.14
C GLU A 155 -32.98 16.32 -4.83
N SER A 156 -33.33 15.43 -3.89
CA SER A 156 -33.87 15.84 -2.59
C SER A 156 -32.83 16.52 -1.70
N ILE A 157 -31.56 16.16 -1.84
CA ILE A 157 -30.46 16.72 -1.02
C ILE A 157 -29.84 17.95 -1.67
N PHE A 158 -29.68 17.96 -2.99
CA PHE A 158 -28.94 18.98 -3.75
C PHE A 158 -29.77 19.77 -4.77
N GLY A 159 -30.98 19.34 -5.06
CA GLY A 159 -31.79 19.85 -6.16
C GLY A 159 -32.75 20.98 -5.80
N SER A 160 -32.77 21.50 -4.58
CA SER A 160 -33.60 22.66 -4.24
C SER A 160 -32.83 23.95 -4.53
N LYS A 161 -32.98 24.45 -5.74
CA LYS A 161 -32.86 25.87 -6.06
C LYS A 161 -34.19 26.39 -6.60
#